data_ffe542e1dde5ff22b8d9a7446092cf24
#
_entry.id   ffe542e1dde5ff22b8d9a7446092cf24
#
_cell.length_a   1.000
_cell.length_b   1.000
_cell.length_c   1.000
_cell.angle_alpha   90.00
_cell.angle_beta   90.00
_cell.angle_gamma   90.00
#
_symmetry.space_group_name_H-M   'P 1'
#
loop_
_entity.id
_entity.type
_entity.pdbx_description
1 polymer ?
#
loop_
_entity_poly.entity_id
_entity_poly.type
_entity_poly.pdbx_seq_one_letter_code
_entity_poly.pdbx_strand_id
1 'polypeptide(L)'
;MRQIILDTETTGLDPNQGHRIIEVAAVEMVNRRLTGNHLHRYVNPDRDIDAGAMQVHGITPEFLQDKPRFADIAQEFVDFIQGAELIIHNAPFDVGFLNMEL
;
A
#
# COMPACT_ATOMS: atom_id res chain seq x y z
N MET A 1 23.06 -4.17 0.73
CA MET A 1 22.07 -3.13 1.02
C MET A 1 20.68 -3.68 0.80
N ARG A 2 19.82 -3.50 1.77
CA ARG A 2 18.43 -3.98 1.70
C ARG A 2 17.54 -2.89 1.11
N GLN A 3 16.81 -3.23 0.06
CA GLN A 3 15.87 -2.31 -0.61
C GLN A 3 14.49 -2.96 -0.65
N ILE A 4 13.44 -2.13 -0.57
CA ILE A 4 12.06 -2.57 -0.71
C ILE A 4 11.43 -1.82 -1.87
N ILE A 5 10.93 -2.57 -2.85
CA ILE A 5 10.15 -2.02 -3.94
C ILE A 5 8.69 -2.02 -3.46
N LEU A 6 8.11 -0.84 -3.36
CA LEU A 6 6.80 -0.63 -2.73
C LEU A 6 5.82 -0.02 -3.73
N ASP A 7 4.60 -0.55 -3.73
CA ASP A 7 3.50 -0.03 -4.52
C ASP A 7 2.21 -0.05 -3.72
N THR A 8 1.31 0.89 -3.97
CA THR A 8 0.01 0.97 -3.30
C THR A 8 -1.10 1.21 -4.30
N GLU A 9 -2.31 0.74 -3.96
CA GLU A 9 -3.56 1.12 -4.61
C GLU A 9 -4.46 1.80 -3.59
N THR A 10 -5.31 2.73 -4.05
CA THR A 10 -6.09 3.61 -3.18
C THR A 10 -7.52 3.76 -3.65
N THR A 11 -8.35 4.39 -2.80
CA THR A 11 -9.75 4.69 -3.15
C THR A 11 -9.88 5.90 -4.10
N GLY A 12 -8.85 6.71 -4.23
CA GLY A 12 -8.87 7.92 -5.08
C GLY A 12 -7.51 8.60 -5.11
N LEU A 13 -7.45 9.84 -5.59
CA LEU A 13 -6.19 10.49 -5.92
C LEU A 13 -5.60 11.36 -4.81
N ASP A 14 -6.41 11.84 -3.86
CA ASP A 14 -5.95 12.82 -2.87
C ASP A 14 -6.19 12.34 -1.46
N PRO A 15 -5.11 12.07 -0.66
CA PRO A 15 -5.27 11.64 0.72
C PRO A 15 -5.91 12.72 1.59
N ASN A 16 -5.82 13.99 1.23
CA ASN A 16 -6.43 15.10 1.98
C ASN A 16 -7.95 15.15 1.84
N GLN A 17 -8.51 14.41 0.88
CA GLN A 17 -9.96 14.26 0.71
C GLN A 17 -10.51 13.01 1.39
N GLY A 18 -9.74 12.40 2.28
CA GLY A 18 -10.14 11.21 3.01
C GLY A 18 -10.00 9.91 2.24
N HIS A 19 -9.33 9.93 1.09
CA HIS A 19 -9.03 8.70 0.37
C HIS A 19 -8.00 7.87 1.13
N ARG A 20 -8.08 6.55 0.98
CA ARG A 20 -7.29 5.61 1.78
C ARG A 20 -6.66 4.53 0.91
N ILE A 21 -5.61 3.92 1.45
CA ILE A 21 -4.95 2.77 0.84
C ILE A 21 -5.86 1.55 0.90
N ILE A 22 -5.90 0.77 -0.18
CA ILE A 22 -6.64 -0.50 -0.24
C ILE A 22 -5.75 -1.69 -0.58
N GLU A 23 -4.55 -1.45 -1.06
CA GLU A 23 -3.57 -2.51 -1.33
C GLU A 23 -2.16 -1.99 -1.09
N VAL A 24 -1.34 -2.82 -0.44
CA VAL A 24 0.09 -2.57 -0.26
C VAL A 24 0.84 -3.79 -0.76
N ALA A 25 1.79 -3.58 -1.67
CA ALA A 25 2.66 -4.62 -2.17
C ALA A 25 4.12 -4.17 -1.98
N ALA A 26 4.92 -5.00 -1.33
CA ALA A 26 6.31 -4.72 -1.05
C ALA A 26 7.15 -5.97 -1.30
N VAL A 27 8.24 -5.83 -2.06
CA VAL A 27 9.15 -6.93 -2.31
C VAL A 27 10.56 -6.53 -1.89
N GLU A 28 11.26 -7.49 -1.27
CA GLU A 28 12.62 -7.27 -0.78
C GLU A 28 13.67 -7.58 -1.85
N MET A 29 14.65 -6.70 -1.94
CA MET A 29 15.81 -6.89 -2.80
C MET A 29 17.08 -6.66 -1.98
N VAL A 30 18.06 -7.55 -2.12
CA VAL A 30 19.36 -7.41 -1.48
C VAL A 30 20.43 -7.60 -2.56
N ASN A 31 21.37 -6.65 -2.61
CA ASN A 31 22.43 -6.66 -3.60
C ASN A 31 21.90 -6.82 -5.04
N ARG A 32 20.82 -6.09 -5.35
CA ARG A 32 20.18 -6.06 -6.67
C ARG A 32 19.49 -7.38 -7.07
N ARG A 33 19.17 -8.24 -6.10
CA ARG A 33 18.48 -9.51 -6.34
C ARG A 33 17.26 -9.63 -5.46
N LEU A 34 16.15 -10.08 -6.01
CA LEU A 34 14.95 -10.39 -5.24
C LEU A 34 15.25 -11.57 -4.32
N THR A 35 14.86 -11.44 -3.05
CA THR A 35 15.14 -12.48 -2.03
C THR A 35 14.02 -13.48 -1.89
N GLY A 36 12.83 -13.19 -2.44
CA GLY A 36 11.63 -13.97 -2.21
C GLY A 36 10.80 -13.47 -1.03
N ASN A 37 11.38 -12.66 -0.13
CA ASN A 37 10.60 -12.07 0.96
C ASN A 37 9.72 -10.95 0.40
N HIS A 38 8.44 -10.98 0.78
CA HIS A 38 7.49 -9.97 0.31
C HIS A 38 6.38 -9.81 1.33
N LEU A 39 5.70 -8.65 1.22
CA LEU A 39 4.48 -8.35 1.96
C LEU A 39 3.43 -7.92 0.94
N HIS A 40 2.27 -8.56 0.94
CA HIS A 40 1.16 -8.18 0.09
C HIS A 40 -0.12 -8.26 0.89
N ARG A 41 -0.78 -7.11 1.07
CA ARG A 41 -2.01 -7.02 1.87
C ARG A 41 -3.04 -6.17 1.16
N TYR A 42 -4.28 -6.65 1.17
CA TYR A 42 -5.45 -5.84 0.88
C TYR A 42 -6.02 -5.33 2.19
N VAL A 43 -6.52 -4.11 2.19
CA VAL A 43 -7.10 -3.51 3.39
C VAL A 43 -8.47 -2.92 3.09
N ASN A 44 -9.35 -3.00 4.09
CA ASN A 44 -10.67 -2.40 4.03
C ASN A 44 -10.55 -0.91 4.37
N PRO A 45 -10.90 0.00 3.44
CA PRO A 45 -10.73 1.43 3.67
C PRO A 45 -11.86 2.07 4.47
N ASP A 46 -12.92 1.32 4.81
CA ASP A 46 -14.12 1.83 5.48
C ASP A 46 -14.77 2.99 4.73
N ARG A 47 -14.69 2.98 3.41
CA ARG A 47 -15.32 3.99 2.56
C ARG A 47 -15.47 3.46 1.14
N ASP A 48 -16.23 4.19 0.34
CA ASP A 48 -16.40 3.87 -1.07
C ASP A 48 -15.11 4.12 -1.85
N ILE A 49 -14.98 3.39 -2.96
CA ILE A 49 -13.87 3.55 -3.90
C ILE A 49 -14.37 4.39 -5.07
N ASP A 50 -13.62 5.41 -5.46
CA ASP A 50 -13.96 6.21 -6.64
C ASP A 50 -13.99 5.33 -7.89
N ALA A 51 -14.98 5.56 -8.75
CA ALA A 51 -15.16 4.77 -9.97
C ALA A 51 -13.92 4.83 -10.87
N GLY A 52 -13.28 6.00 -10.96
CA GLY A 52 -12.05 6.15 -11.73
C GLY A 52 -10.90 5.30 -11.19
N ALA A 53 -10.79 5.18 -9.87
CA ALA A 53 -9.80 4.32 -9.26
C ALA A 53 -10.09 2.85 -9.56
N MET A 54 -11.35 2.41 -9.43
CA MET A 54 -11.74 1.04 -9.75
C MET A 54 -11.45 0.66 -11.21
N GLN A 55 -11.59 1.60 -12.14
CA GLN A 55 -11.26 1.37 -13.55
C GLN A 55 -9.78 1.08 -13.75
N VAL A 56 -8.92 1.63 -12.88
CA VAL A 56 -7.48 1.43 -12.97
C VAL A 56 -7.06 0.09 -12.35
N HIS A 57 -7.48 -0.18 -11.11
CA HIS A 57 -6.99 -1.34 -10.36
C HIS A 57 -7.94 -2.54 -10.31
N GLY A 58 -9.21 -2.34 -10.66
CA GLY A 58 -10.19 -3.43 -10.68
C GLY A 58 -10.60 -4.00 -9.34
N ILE A 59 -10.22 -3.35 -8.23
CA ILE A 59 -10.54 -3.81 -6.88
C ILE A 59 -11.88 -3.24 -6.47
N THR A 60 -12.80 -4.12 -6.02
CA THR A 60 -14.17 -3.72 -5.66
C THR A 60 -14.36 -3.62 -4.16
N PRO A 61 -15.35 -2.81 -3.68
CA PRO A 61 -15.67 -2.77 -2.25
C PRO A 61 -16.04 -4.14 -1.69
N GLU A 62 -16.73 -4.97 -2.47
CA GLU A 62 -17.13 -6.31 -2.05
C GLU A 62 -15.93 -7.20 -1.77
N PHE A 63 -14.90 -7.10 -2.60
CA PHE A 63 -13.66 -7.86 -2.40
C PHE A 63 -12.99 -7.47 -1.08
N LEU A 64 -13.06 -6.19 -0.70
CA LEU A 64 -12.36 -5.67 0.49
C LEU A 64 -13.18 -5.82 1.77
N GLN A 65 -14.44 -6.24 1.68
CA GLN A 65 -15.38 -6.23 2.79
C GLN A 65 -14.90 -7.05 4.01
N ASP A 66 -14.20 -8.16 3.75
CA ASP A 66 -13.69 -9.05 4.79
C ASP A 66 -12.20 -8.85 5.09
N LYS A 67 -11.58 -7.80 4.55
CA LYS A 67 -10.16 -7.56 4.75
C LYS A 67 -9.92 -6.74 6.02
N PRO A 68 -8.70 -6.85 6.61
CA PRO A 68 -8.36 -6.03 7.77
C PRO A 68 -8.26 -4.55 7.37
N ARG A 69 -8.32 -3.67 8.36
CA ARG A 69 -8.04 -2.25 8.16
C ARG A 69 -6.54 -2.01 8.17
N PHE A 70 -6.11 -0.87 7.65
CA PHE A 70 -4.68 -0.55 7.64
C PHE A 70 -4.08 -0.58 9.06
N ALA A 71 -4.81 -0.08 10.05
CA ALA A 71 -4.36 -0.10 11.45
C ALA A 71 -3.99 -1.52 11.92
N ASP A 72 -4.67 -2.54 11.40
CA ASP A 72 -4.42 -3.92 11.81
C ASP A 72 -3.14 -4.49 11.20
N ILE A 73 -2.66 -3.93 10.09
CA ILE A 73 -1.44 -4.39 9.41
C ILE A 73 -0.29 -3.40 9.54
N ALA A 74 -0.51 -2.26 10.19
CA ALA A 74 0.47 -1.18 10.24
C ALA A 74 1.80 -1.62 10.87
N GLN A 75 1.76 -2.36 11.97
CA GLN A 75 2.97 -2.83 12.65
C GLN A 75 3.76 -3.81 11.77
N GLU A 76 3.06 -4.75 11.13
CA GLU A 76 3.68 -5.70 10.21
C GLU A 76 4.35 -4.95 9.04
N PHE A 77 3.68 -3.94 8.51
CA PHE A 77 4.21 -3.14 7.41
C PHE A 77 5.46 -2.38 7.83
N VAL A 78 5.41 -1.68 8.97
CA VAL A 78 6.55 -0.92 9.49
C VAL A 78 7.74 -1.84 9.77
N ASP A 79 7.50 -2.98 10.36
CA ASP A 79 8.56 -3.95 10.64
C ASP A 79 9.21 -4.45 9.37
N PHE A 80 8.42 -4.67 8.32
CA PHE A 80 8.94 -5.17 7.05
C PHE A 80 9.85 -4.15 6.36
N ILE A 81 9.50 -2.86 6.38
CA ILE A 81 10.26 -1.82 5.68
C ILE A 81 11.39 -1.23 6.52
N GLN A 82 11.44 -1.51 7.81
CA GLN A 82 12.38 -0.88 8.73
C GLN A 82 13.82 -1.15 8.32
N GLY A 83 14.62 -0.06 8.25
CA GLY A 83 16.04 -0.14 7.92
C GLY A 83 16.31 -0.34 6.43
N ALA A 84 15.30 -0.37 5.57
CA ALA A 84 15.46 -0.55 4.14
C ALA A 84 15.37 0.79 3.40
N GLU A 85 16.04 0.87 2.25
CA GLU A 85 15.81 1.94 1.29
C GLU A 85 14.55 1.60 0.50
N LEU A 86 13.60 2.55 0.41
CA LEU A 86 12.37 2.35 -0.33
C LEU A 86 12.50 2.82 -1.78
N ILE A 87 12.07 1.99 -2.71
CA ILE A 87 12.01 2.31 -4.12
C ILE A 87 10.53 2.34 -4.51
N ILE A 88 10.03 3.52 -4.86
CA ILE A 88 8.61 3.74 -5.11
C ILE A 88 8.47 4.53 -6.41
N HIS A 89 7.71 3.96 -7.35
CA HIS A 89 7.31 4.71 -8.55
C HIS A 89 6.30 5.78 -8.12
N ASN A 90 6.46 7.03 -8.54
CA ASN A 90 5.61 8.13 -8.10
C ASN A 90 5.57 8.27 -6.56
N ALA A 91 6.74 8.30 -5.94
CA ALA A 91 6.88 8.31 -4.48
C ALA A 91 6.04 9.38 -3.75
N PRO A 92 5.90 10.64 -4.23
CA PRO A 92 5.07 11.63 -3.53
C PRO A 92 3.63 11.17 -3.33
N PHE A 93 3.05 10.44 -4.28
CA PHE A 93 1.70 9.91 -4.16
C PHE A 93 1.61 8.88 -3.04
N ASP A 94 2.44 7.84 -3.09
CA ASP A 94 2.41 6.75 -2.10
C ASP A 94 2.78 7.25 -0.69
N VAL A 95 3.79 8.11 -0.59
CA VAL A 95 4.23 8.67 0.70
C VAL A 95 3.12 9.50 1.32
N GLY A 96 2.39 10.29 0.53
CA GLY A 96 1.25 11.05 1.03
C GLY A 96 0.19 10.18 1.67
N PHE A 97 -0.17 9.07 1.03
CA PHE A 97 -1.15 8.12 1.58
C PHE A 97 -0.61 7.39 2.81
N LEU A 98 0.64 6.95 2.76
CA LEU A 98 1.25 6.26 3.90
C LEU A 98 1.34 7.16 5.13
N ASN A 99 1.67 8.43 4.96
CA ASN A 99 1.73 9.38 6.06
C ASN A 99 0.36 9.60 6.70
N MET A 100 -0.71 9.57 5.92
CA MET A 100 -2.07 9.71 6.46
C MET A 100 -2.53 8.45 7.18
N GLU A 101 -2.08 7.27 6.74
CA GLU A 101 -2.46 6.00 7.38
C GLU A 101 -1.66 5.72 8.65
N LEU A 102 -0.39 6.07 8.65
CA LEU A 102 0.50 5.88 9.80
C LEU A 102 0.45 7.09 10.76
#